data_d88932add1619f2ce4b68490c9dc0d7a
#
_entry.id   d88932add1619f2ce4b68490c9dc0d7a
#
_cell.length_a   1.000
_cell.length_b   1.000
_cell.length_c   1.000
_cell.angle_alpha   90.00
_cell.angle_beta   90.00
_cell.angle_gamma   90.00
#
_symmetry.space_group_name_H-M   'P 1'
#
loop_
_entity.id
_entity.type
_entity.pdbx_description
1 polymer ?
#
loop_
_entity_poly.entity_id
_entity_poly.type
_entity_poly.pdbx_seq_one_letter_code
_entity_poly.pdbx_strand_id
1 'polypeptide(L)'
;GTDDRDKLDEYLTSVRELEQRLLKEEGWAKTPKPKVDVPPPTDIPNMADLIGRSRLLFDLTHLALQTDSTRLITIMLAGTTYVPPIPGVSLGHHDLSHHGKDPGKLEQLNIVELETMKTLRDLLTKLKQTQEDDSNLLDRTMVFLGSNLGDGSSHSVKNLPVLLAGGGFQHGQHLPFDPQSPPPLCNLYVSMLQRLGIETNKFGTSTGTLTGLDHRA
;
A
#
# COMPACT_ATOMS: atom_id res chain seq x y z
N GLY A 1 2.71 -22.72 38.77
CA GLY A 1 1.53 -23.46 38.34
C GLY A 1 1.59 -23.81 36.85
N THR A 2 0.55 -24.39 36.32
CA THR A 2 0.43 -24.68 34.88
C THR A 2 0.50 -23.40 34.06
N ASP A 3 -0.23 -22.36 34.45
CA ASP A 3 -0.25 -21.05 33.79
C ASP A 3 1.13 -20.38 33.74
N ASP A 4 1.97 -20.59 34.78
CA ASP A 4 3.34 -20.04 34.75
C ASP A 4 4.24 -20.79 33.77
N ARG A 5 4.02 -22.12 33.63
CA ARG A 5 4.74 -22.93 32.64
C ARG A 5 4.34 -22.53 31.22
N ASP A 6 3.04 -22.34 30.97
CA ASP A 6 2.52 -21.94 29.65
C ASP A 6 3.08 -20.57 29.26
N LYS A 7 3.09 -19.59 30.17
CA LYS A 7 3.73 -18.28 29.93
C LYS A 7 5.23 -18.37 29.69
N LEU A 8 5.92 -19.26 30.42
CA LEU A 8 7.36 -19.47 30.18
C LEU A 8 7.63 -20.12 28.84
N ASP A 9 6.79 -21.07 28.42
CA ASP A 9 6.90 -21.72 27.12
C ASP A 9 6.60 -20.74 25.97
N GLU A 10 5.59 -19.87 26.10
CA GLU A 10 5.33 -18.77 25.17
C GLU A 10 6.52 -17.82 25.06
N TYR A 11 7.11 -17.43 26.19
CA TYR A 11 8.29 -16.57 26.22
C TYR A 11 9.50 -17.23 25.52
N LEU A 12 9.81 -18.47 25.86
CA LEU A 12 10.93 -19.20 25.27
C LEU A 12 10.73 -19.44 23.76
N THR A 13 9.48 -19.69 23.35
CA THR A 13 9.11 -19.81 21.93
C THR A 13 9.36 -18.49 21.21
N SER A 14 8.91 -17.37 21.78
CA SER A 14 9.12 -16.03 21.23
C SER A 14 10.61 -15.68 21.07
N VAL A 15 11.44 -16.07 22.06
CA VAL A 15 12.90 -15.87 21.99
C VAL A 15 13.50 -16.69 20.84
N ARG A 16 13.13 -17.98 20.71
CA ARG A 16 13.62 -18.83 19.61
C ARG A 16 13.21 -18.32 18.23
N GLU A 17 11.97 -17.86 18.11
CA GLU A 17 11.51 -17.25 16.86
C GLU A 17 12.30 -15.99 16.52
N LEU A 18 12.61 -15.14 17.52
CA LEU A 18 13.45 -13.97 17.33
C LEU A 18 14.86 -14.34 16.89
N GLU A 19 15.48 -15.32 17.53
CA GLU A 19 16.81 -15.83 17.12
C GLU A 19 16.81 -16.32 15.68
N GLN A 20 15.80 -17.09 15.27
CA GLN A 20 15.67 -17.56 13.90
C GLN A 20 15.47 -16.42 12.89
N ARG A 21 14.71 -15.38 13.27
CA ARG A 21 14.55 -14.18 12.44
C ARG A 21 15.88 -13.44 12.26
N LEU A 22 16.62 -13.23 13.35
CA LEU A 22 17.93 -12.56 13.32
C LEU A 22 18.91 -13.31 12.43
N LEU A 23 18.98 -14.65 12.49
CA LEU A 23 19.82 -15.45 11.61
C LEU A 23 19.43 -15.32 10.14
N LYS A 24 18.13 -15.28 9.83
CA LYS A 24 17.65 -15.04 8.46
C LYS A 24 18.01 -13.64 7.97
N GLU A 25 17.81 -12.62 8.81
CA GLU A 25 18.18 -11.23 8.49
C GLU A 25 19.67 -11.06 8.27
N GLU A 26 20.51 -11.69 9.09
CA GLU A 26 21.96 -11.69 8.91
C GLU A 26 22.37 -12.34 7.58
N GLY A 27 21.76 -13.47 7.23
CA GLY A 27 21.97 -14.13 5.95
C GLY A 27 21.55 -13.25 4.77
N TRP A 28 20.39 -12.61 4.87
CA TRP A 28 19.89 -11.72 3.85
C TRP A 28 20.72 -10.44 3.69
N ALA A 29 21.20 -9.86 4.80
CA ALA A 29 22.10 -8.71 4.78
C ALA A 29 23.44 -9.00 4.07
N LYS A 30 23.91 -10.25 4.10
CA LYS A 30 25.11 -10.70 3.40
C LYS A 30 24.87 -11.05 1.93
N THR A 31 23.62 -11.16 1.49
CA THR A 31 23.28 -11.45 0.10
C THR A 31 23.61 -10.23 -0.78
N PRO A 32 24.41 -10.38 -1.86
CA PRO A 32 24.67 -9.27 -2.77
C PRO A 32 23.37 -8.70 -3.33
N LYS A 33 23.24 -7.38 -3.25
CA LYS A 33 22.05 -6.68 -3.74
C LYS A 33 22.25 -6.22 -5.18
N PRO A 34 21.19 -6.20 -6.02
CA PRO A 34 21.28 -5.60 -7.34
C PRO A 34 21.79 -4.16 -7.26
N LYS A 35 22.70 -3.80 -8.18
CA LYS A 35 23.20 -2.44 -8.28
C LYS A 35 22.37 -1.67 -9.29
N VAL A 36 22.04 -0.43 -8.95
CA VAL A 36 21.32 0.50 -9.82
C VAL A 36 22.21 1.72 -10.06
N ASP A 37 22.23 2.18 -11.29
CA ASP A 37 22.98 3.39 -11.69
C ASP A 37 22.01 4.57 -11.77
N VAL A 38 21.61 5.04 -10.59
CA VAL A 38 20.74 6.21 -10.44
C VAL A 38 21.31 7.16 -9.41
N PRO A 39 21.20 8.47 -9.61
CA PRO A 39 21.66 9.44 -8.62
C PRO A 39 20.85 9.30 -7.33
N PRO A 40 21.43 9.59 -6.16
CA PRO A 40 20.71 9.63 -4.90
C PRO A 40 19.50 10.58 -5.00
N PRO A 41 18.33 10.18 -4.52
CA PRO A 41 17.17 11.06 -4.48
C PRO A 41 17.45 12.31 -3.65
N THR A 42 16.94 13.45 -4.10
CA THR A 42 17.05 14.74 -3.39
C THR A 42 15.81 14.97 -2.56
N ASP A 43 15.99 15.35 -1.31
CA ASP A 43 14.88 15.66 -0.41
C ASP A 43 14.08 16.88 -0.88
N ILE A 44 12.79 16.86 -0.57
CA ILE A 44 11.85 17.96 -0.82
C ILE A 44 11.46 18.57 0.52
N PRO A 45 12.13 19.64 0.95
CA PRO A 45 11.92 20.23 2.27
C PRO A 45 10.58 20.97 2.41
N ASN A 46 9.95 21.34 1.29
CA ASN A 46 8.65 22.00 1.32
C ASN A 46 7.54 21.02 1.77
N MET A 47 7.08 21.18 3.02
CA MET A 47 6.02 20.35 3.60
C MET A 47 4.68 20.49 2.88
N ALA A 48 4.45 21.59 2.18
CA ALA A 48 3.23 21.81 1.40
C ALA A 48 3.24 21.04 0.07
N ASP A 49 4.40 20.65 -0.45
CA ASP A 49 4.52 19.91 -1.71
C ASP A 49 4.16 18.44 -1.53
N LEU A 50 2.88 18.19 -1.30
CA LEU A 50 2.32 16.85 -1.14
C LEU A 50 2.65 15.94 -2.35
N ILE A 51 2.54 16.46 -3.55
CA ILE A 51 2.73 15.68 -4.79
C ILE A 51 4.20 15.37 -5.02
N GLY A 52 5.09 16.36 -4.90
CA GLY A 52 6.54 16.14 -5.03
C GLY A 52 7.04 15.14 -3.99
N ARG A 53 6.63 15.29 -2.73
CA ARG A 53 6.99 14.35 -1.65
C ARG A 53 6.45 12.95 -1.88
N SER A 54 5.22 12.80 -2.39
CA SER A 54 4.66 11.50 -2.77
C SER A 54 5.45 10.84 -3.90
N ARG A 55 5.87 11.62 -4.92
CA ARG A 55 6.74 11.11 -5.99
C ARG A 55 8.09 10.63 -5.45
N LEU A 56 8.72 11.42 -4.59
CA LEU A 56 9.99 11.05 -3.95
C LEU A 56 9.86 9.73 -3.17
N LEU A 57 8.80 9.57 -2.36
CA LEU A 57 8.54 8.33 -1.61
C LEU A 57 8.32 7.14 -2.56
N PHE A 58 7.61 7.33 -3.65
CA PHE A 58 7.39 6.28 -4.64
C PHE A 58 8.66 5.94 -5.44
N ASP A 59 9.51 6.92 -5.72
CA ASP A 59 10.81 6.68 -6.33
C ASP A 59 11.74 5.89 -5.41
N LEU A 60 11.77 6.23 -4.13
CA LEU A 60 12.47 5.45 -3.10
C LEU A 60 11.90 4.04 -2.96
N THR A 61 10.58 3.89 -3.03
CA THR A 61 9.90 2.58 -3.04
C THR A 61 10.35 1.73 -4.21
N HIS A 62 10.34 2.29 -5.43
CA HIS A 62 10.81 1.59 -6.62
C HIS A 62 12.28 1.13 -6.45
N LEU A 63 13.16 2.03 -6.02
CA LEU A 63 14.57 1.71 -5.78
C LEU A 63 14.76 0.63 -4.70
N ALA A 64 14.02 0.72 -3.60
CA ALA A 64 14.12 -0.25 -2.51
C ALA A 64 13.69 -1.66 -2.94
N LEU A 65 12.65 -1.77 -3.76
CA LEU A 65 12.21 -3.04 -4.35
C LEU A 65 13.20 -3.53 -5.39
N GLN A 66 13.65 -2.67 -6.31
CA GLN A 66 14.59 -3.02 -7.37
C GLN A 66 15.95 -3.50 -6.83
N THR A 67 16.39 -2.95 -5.70
CA THR A 67 17.64 -3.35 -5.04
C THR A 67 17.46 -4.47 -4.02
N ASP A 68 16.25 -5.02 -3.89
CA ASP A 68 15.91 -6.00 -2.85
C ASP A 68 16.37 -5.54 -1.45
N SER A 69 16.23 -4.23 -1.16
CA SER A 69 16.54 -3.67 0.15
C SER A 69 15.44 -3.96 1.17
N THR A 70 14.21 -4.06 0.70
CA THR A 70 13.05 -4.53 1.46
C THR A 70 11.99 -5.10 0.51
N ARG A 71 11.13 -5.98 1.02
CA ARG A 71 10.00 -6.56 0.28
C ARG A 71 8.65 -6.14 0.81
N LEU A 72 8.61 -5.42 1.94
CA LEU A 72 7.40 -4.90 2.55
C LEU A 72 7.55 -3.40 2.80
N ILE A 73 6.66 -2.61 2.22
CA ILE A 73 6.66 -1.15 2.33
C ILE A 73 5.24 -0.69 2.63
N THR A 74 5.11 0.19 3.60
CA THR A 74 3.86 0.90 3.88
C THR A 74 4.11 2.39 3.81
N ILE A 75 3.23 3.11 3.11
CA ILE A 75 3.31 4.56 2.96
C ILE A 75 1.97 5.16 3.37
N MET A 76 2.02 6.13 4.25
CA MET A 76 0.86 6.94 4.58
C MET A 76 0.92 8.23 3.75
N LEU A 77 0.02 8.33 2.77
CA LEU A 77 -0.22 9.56 2.02
C LEU A 77 -1.17 10.43 2.85
N ALA A 78 -0.64 11.09 3.87
CA ALA A 78 -1.45 11.89 4.77
C ALA A 78 -1.91 13.18 4.10
N GLY A 79 -3.17 13.55 4.35
CA GLY A 79 -3.66 14.89 4.11
C GLY A 79 -2.86 15.90 4.96
N THR A 80 -2.69 17.09 4.45
CA THR A 80 -2.02 18.18 5.15
C THR A 80 -2.91 19.41 5.23
N THR A 81 -2.73 20.22 6.25
CA THR A 81 -3.37 21.53 6.37
C THR A 81 -2.70 22.59 5.47
N TYR A 82 -1.50 22.30 4.99
CA TYR A 82 -0.83 23.20 4.04
C TYR A 82 -1.51 23.18 2.68
N VAL A 83 -1.55 24.34 2.02
CA VAL A 83 -2.02 24.44 0.64
C VAL A 83 -0.95 23.88 -0.28
N PRO A 84 -1.25 22.80 -1.03
CA PRO A 84 -0.28 22.24 -1.95
C PRO A 84 -0.03 23.20 -3.14
N PRO A 85 1.20 23.29 -3.65
CA PRO A 85 1.53 24.18 -4.77
C PRO A 85 1.02 23.61 -6.12
N ILE A 86 -0.29 23.41 -6.22
CA ILE A 86 -0.98 22.87 -7.39
C ILE A 86 -1.85 23.99 -8.00
N PRO A 87 -1.74 24.30 -9.28
CA PRO A 87 -2.60 25.28 -9.93
C PRO A 87 -4.09 24.96 -9.72
N GLY A 88 -4.86 25.97 -9.31
CA GLY A 88 -6.31 25.82 -9.03
C GLY A 88 -6.63 25.34 -7.61
N VAL A 89 -5.63 25.13 -6.76
CA VAL A 89 -5.82 24.75 -5.35
C VAL A 89 -5.42 25.91 -4.44
N SER A 90 -6.32 26.32 -3.54
CA SER A 90 -6.15 27.44 -2.60
C SER A 90 -6.39 27.05 -1.14
N LEU A 91 -6.80 25.81 -0.88
CA LEU A 91 -7.05 25.27 0.45
C LEU A 91 -6.21 24.02 0.72
N GLY A 92 -5.93 23.76 1.99
CA GLY A 92 -5.23 22.56 2.41
C GLY A 92 -6.04 21.29 2.12
N HIS A 93 -5.38 20.16 1.84
CA HIS A 93 -6.06 18.91 1.50
C HIS A 93 -7.05 18.47 2.60
N HIS A 94 -6.69 18.67 3.88
CA HIS A 94 -7.59 18.37 5.00
C HIS A 94 -8.87 19.23 4.95
N ASP A 95 -8.74 20.55 4.68
CA ASP A 95 -9.91 21.45 4.59
C ASP A 95 -10.78 21.12 3.39
N LEU A 96 -10.18 20.63 2.30
CA LEU A 96 -10.88 20.15 1.12
C LEU A 96 -11.62 18.84 1.39
N SER A 97 -11.04 17.94 2.20
CA SER A 97 -11.71 16.68 2.57
C SER A 97 -12.99 16.91 3.39
N HIS A 98 -13.06 18.03 4.11
CA HIS A 98 -14.26 18.52 4.80
C HIS A 98 -15.08 19.45 3.91
N HIS A 99 -15.40 18.99 2.70
CA HIS A 99 -16.04 19.80 1.65
C HIS A 99 -17.48 20.21 1.96
N GLY A 100 -18.20 19.48 2.82
CA GLY A 100 -19.61 19.78 3.13
C GLY A 100 -20.52 19.88 1.90
N LYS A 101 -20.14 19.21 0.79
CA LYS A 101 -20.77 19.26 -0.54
C LYS A 101 -20.63 20.62 -1.26
N ASP A 102 -19.71 21.48 -0.82
CA ASP A 102 -19.38 22.70 -1.54
C ASP A 102 -18.73 22.38 -2.89
N PRO A 103 -19.28 22.84 -4.02
CA PRO A 103 -18.76 22.50 -5.35
C PRO A 103 -17.32 22.99 -5.58
N GLY A 104 -16.95 24.16 -5.06
CA GLY A 104 -15.61 24.72 -5.23
C GLY A 104 -14.56 23.94 -4.44
N LYS A 105 -14.91 23.41 -3.26
CA LYS A 105 -14.03 22.50 -2.51
C LYS A 105 -13.89 21.15 -3.20
N LEU A 106 -14.99 20.59 -3.72
CA LEU A 106 -14.99 19.33 -4.45
C LEU A 106 -14.12 19.40 -5.72
N GLU A 107 -14.19 20.51 -6.46
CA GLU A 107 -13.34 20.73 -7.63
C GLU A 107 -11.86 20.74 -7.25
N GLN A 108 -11.47 21.49 -6.23
CA GLN A 108 -10.09 21.53 -5.75
C GLN A 108 -9.62 20.18 -5.19
N LEU A 109 -10.47 19.47 -4.43
CA LEU A 109 -10.17 18.14 -3.92
C LEU A 109 -9.89 17.18 -5.08
N ASN A 110 -10.75 17.18 -6.11
CA ASN A 110 -10.55 16.35 -7.30
C ASN A 110 -9.21 16.63 -7.99
N ILE A 111 -8.76 17.89 -8.05
CA ILE A 111 -7.43 18.24 -8.60
C ILE A 111 -6.33 17.57 -7.77
N VAL A 112 -6.38 17.69 -6.44
CA VAL A 112 -5.36 17.10 -5.55
C VAL A 112 -5.34 15.57 -5.64
N GLU A 113 -6.51 14.94 -5.62
CA GLU A 113 -6.62 13.48 -5.71
C GLU A 113 -6.15 12.96 -7.07
N LEU A 114 -6.51 13.64 -8.17
CA LEU A 114 -6.05 13.29 -9.51
C LEU A 114 -4.52 13.36 -9.62
N GLU A 115 -3.88 14.41 -9.09
CA GLU A 115 -2.42 14.52 -9.06
C GLU A 115 -1.80 13.41 -8.20
N THR A 116 -2.42 13.05 -7.08
CA THR A 116 -1.98 11.91 -6.25
C THR A 116 -2.07 10.59 -7.03
N MET A 117 -3.17 10.34 -7.74
CA MET A 117 -3.32 9.14 -8.57
C MET A 117 -2.34 9.10 -9.75
N LYS A 118 -1.95 10.26 -10.30
CA LYS A 118 -0.87 10.32 -11.31
C LYS A 118 0.47 9.86 -10.73
N THR A 119 0.79 10.19 -9.49
CA THR A 119 2.03 9.71 -8.85
C THR A 119 2.02 8.19 -8.68
N LEU A 120 0.88 7.61 -8.29
CA LEU A 120 0.73 6.15 -8.22
C LEU A 120 0.88 5.50 -9.60
N ARG A 121 0.23 6.04 -10.64
CA ARG A 121 0.41 5.57 -12.02
C ARG A 121 1.89 5.55 -12.42
N ASP A 122 2.63 6.59 -12.08
CA ASP A 122 4.04 6.71 -12.42
C ASP A 122 4.87 5.61 -11.69
N LEU A 123 4.57 5.30 -10.42
CA LEU A 123 5.15 4.16 -9.71
C LEU A 123 4.83 2.83 -10.41
N LEU A 124 3.54 2.57 -10.70
CA LEU A 124 3.13 1.33 -11.37
C LEU A 124 3.80 1.17 -12.75
N THR A 125 3.97 2.29 -13.47
CA THR A 125 4.68 2.31 -14.75
C THR A 125 6.15 1.93 -14.58
N LYS A 126 6.85 2.50 -13.59
CA LYS A 126 8.25 2.16 -13.28
C LYS A 126 8.40 0.68 -12.90
N LEU A 127 7.53 0.18 -12.03
CA LEU A 127 7.53 -1.24 -11.63
C LEU A 127 7.33 -2.16 -12.84
N LYS A 128 6.39 -1.81 -13.74
CA LYS A 128 6.11 -2.58 -14.96
C LYS A 128 7.27 -2.54 -15.96
N GLN A 129 7.99 -1.45 -16.05
CA GLN A 129 9.14 -1.29 -16.96
C GLN A 129 10.43 -1.91 -16.42
N THR A 130 10.50 -2.18 -15.13
CA THR A 130 11.66 -2.82 -14.49
C THR A 130 11.58 -4.33 -14.68
N GLN A 131 12.48 -4.85 -15.53
CA GLN A 131 12.57 -6.29 -15.77
C GLN A 131 13.20 -7.01 -14.58
N GLU A 132 12.68 -8.18 -14.26
CA GLU A 132 13.18 -9.09 -13.25
C GLU A 132 13.06 -10.53 -13.77
N ASP A 133 14.17 -11.12 -14.17
CA ASP A 133 14.26 -12.41 -14.86
C ASP A 133 13.34 -12.48 -16.10
N ASP A 134 12.36 -13.36 -16.09
CA ASP A 134 11.37 -13.61 -17.15
C ASP A 134 10.09 -12.77 -17.05
N SER A 135 10.03 -11.87 -16.08
CA SER A 135 8.86 -11.06 -15.76
C SER A 135 9.26 -9.60 -15.50
N ASN A 136 8.42 -8.85 -14.85
CA ASN A 136 8.67 -7.49 -14.41
C ASN A 136 8.35 -7.32 -12.93
N LEU A 137 8.88 -6.26 -12.35
CA LEU A 137 8.77 -6.04 -10.91
C LEU A 137 7.30 -5.83 -10.45
N LEU A 138 6.41 -5.32 -11.32
CA LEU A 138 4.99 -5.17 -10.99
C LEU A 138 4.28 -6.52 -10.85
N ASP A 139 4.56 -7.48 -11.73
CA ASP A 139 3.94 -8.81 -11.67
C ASP A 139 4.30 -9.54 -10.37
N ARG A 140 5.45 -9.22 -9.79
CA ARG A 140 5.94 -9.80 -8.53
C ARG A 140 5.64 -8.94 -7.30
N THR A 141 5.05 -7.75 -7.46
CA THR A 141 4.76 -6.82 -6.37
C THR A 141 3.27 -6.53 -6.29
N MET A 142 2.65 -6.84 -5.16
CA MET A 142 1.29 -6.38 -4.88
C MET A 142 1.30 -4.94 -4.41
N VAL A 143 0.67 -4.05 -5.16
CA VAL A 143 0.48 -2.64 -4.79
C VAL A 143 -0.96 -2.43 -4.38
N PHE A 144 -1.17 -2.19 -3.10
CA PHE A 144 -2.48 -1.89 -2.51
C PHE A 144 -2.57 -0.40 -2.17
N LEU A 145 -3.58 0.27 -2.68
CA LEU A 145 -3.97 1.63 -2.28
C LEU A 145 -5.37 1.58 -1.71
N GLY A 146 -5.57 2.22 -0.58
CA GLY A 146 -6.89 2.36 0.02
C GLY A 146 -6.98 3.57 0.93
N SER A 147 -8.21 3.96 1.25
CA SER A 147 -8.50 4.93 2.29
C SER A 147 -9.26 4.25 3.42
N ASN A 148 -9.08 4.74 4.65
CA ASN A 148 -9.87 4.33 5.80
C ASN A 148 -11.24 5.04 5.89
N LEU A 149 -11.49 6.00 5.00
CA LEU A 149 -12.76 6.71 4.86
C LEU A 149 -13.26 6.60 3.42
N GLY A 150 -14.53 6.31 3.25
CA GLY A 150 -15.24 6.39 1.98
C GLY A 150 -15.76 7.79 1.70
N ASP A 151 -15.94 8.60 2.75
CA ASP A 151 -16.29 10.01 2.68
C ASP A 151 -15.59 10.74 3.83
N GLY A 152 -14.62 11.59 3.50
CA GLY A 152 -13.84 12.36 4.47
C GLY A 152 -14.69 13.43 5.18
N SER A 153 -15.70 14.00 4.52
CA SER A 153 -16.51 15.06 5.10
C SER A 153 -17.44 14.57 6.22
N SER A 154 -17.99 13.39 6.09
CA SER A 154 -18.84 12.75 7.10
C SER A 154 -18.10 11.73 7.97
N HIS A 155 -16.81 11.51 7.74
CA HIS A 155 -15.99 10.45 8.35
C HIS A 155 -16.62 9.05 8.19
N SER A 156 -17.29 8.82 7.07
CA SER A 156 -17.92 7.53 6.79
C SER A 156 -16.87 6.47 6.50
N VAL A 157 -16.91 5.34 7.20
CA VAL A 157 -16.07 4.16 6.97
C VAL A 157 -16.72 3.14 6.02
N LYS A 158 -17.78 3.53 5.34
CA LYS A 158 -18.48 2.68 4.36
C LYS A 158 -17.97 2.97 2.95
N ASN A 159 -18.11 1.98 2.07
CA ASN A 159 -17.74 2.10 0.66
C ASN A 159 -16.30 2.62 0.46
N LEU A 160 -15.35 1.96 1.11
CA LEU A 160 -13.94 2.35 1.04
C LEU A 160 -13.41 2.24 -0.39
N PRO A 161 -12.72 3.28 -0.92
CA PRO A 161 -12.03 3.17 -2.18
C PRO A 161 -10.80 2.27 -2.02
N VAL A 162 -10.72 1.23 -2.85
CA VAL A 162 -9.61 0.26 -2.83
C VAL A 162 -9.15 -0.01 -4.25
N LEU A 163 -7.83 0.00 -4.45
CA LEU A 163 -7.18 -0.38 -5.70
C LEU A 163 -6.10 -1.41 -5.38
N LEU A 164 -6.07 -2.48 -6.17
CA LEU A 164 -5.00 -3.48 -6.14
C LEU A 164 -4.38 -3.55 -7.53
N ALA A 165 -3.05 -3.55 -7.61
CA ALA A 165 -2.30 -3.71 -8.85
C ALA A 165 -1.13 -4.68 -8.66
N GLY A 166 -0.73 -5.36 -9.71
CA GLY A 166 0.41 -6.28 -9.72
C GLY A 166 0.17 -7.60 -8.97
N GLY A 167 1.24 -8.27 -8.57
CA GLY A 167 1.20 -9.50 -7.78
C GLY A 167 0.59 -10.72 -8.48
N GLY A 168 0.45 -10.70 -9.82
CA GLY A 168 -0.10 -11.81 -10.60
C GLY A 168 -1.60 -12.02 -10.41
N PHE A 169 -2.35 -11.03 -9.93
CA PHE A 169 -3.81 -11.04 -9.92
C PHE A 169 -4.39 -10.63 -11.29
N GLN A 170 -5.66 -10.95 -11.53
CA GLN A 170 -6.37 -10.46 -12.71
C GLN A 170 -6.73 -8.98 -12.52
N HIS A 171 -6.26 -8.14 -13.44
CA HIS A 171 -6.45 -6.69 -13.40
C HIS A 171 -7.32 -6.19 -14.56
N GLY A 172 -7.56 -4.85 -14.58
CA GLY A 172 -8.35 -4.20 -15.62
C GLY A 172 -9.86 -4.35 -15.42
N GLN A 173 -10.31 -4.59 -14.20
CA GLN A 173 -11.71 -4.76 -13.85
C GLN A 173 -12.10 -3.94 -12.63
N HIS A 174 -13.38 -3.64 -12.54
CA HIS A 174 -14.03 -3.16 -11.33
C HIS A 174 -14.83 -4.31 -10.72
N LEU A 175 -14.61 -4.60 -9.44
CA LEU A 175 -15.35 -5.61 -8.69
C LEU A 175 -16.42 -4.92 -7.85
N PRO A 176 -17.66 -4.82 -8.35
CA PRO A 176 -18.76 -4.27 -7.57
C PRO A 176 -19.25 -5.33 -6.57
N PHE A 177 -19.53 -4.90 -5.35
CA PHE A 177 -20.13 -5.74 -4.32
C PHE A 177 -21.50 -5.18 -3.95
N ASP A 178 -22.38 -6.06 -3.45
CA ASP A 178 -23.68 -5.66 -2.95
C ASP A 178 -23.49 -4.69 -1.77
N PRO A 179 -23.99 -3.44 -1.86
CA PRO A 179 -23.88 -2.47 -0.78
C PRO A 179 -24.58 -2.89 0.51
N GLN A 180 -25.55 -3.82 0.43
CA GLN A 180 -26.30 -4.31 1.58
C GLN A 180 -25.56 -5.45 2.30
N SER A 181 -24.66 -6.14 1.60
CA SER A 181 -23.89 -7.27 2.13
C SER A 181 -22.49 -7.32 1.52
N PRO A 182 -21.67 -6.28 1.68
CA PRO A 182 -20.32 -6.26 1.14
C PRO A 182 -19.45 -7.28 1.87
N PRO A 183 -18.54 -7.97 1.16
CA PRO A 183 -17.57 -8.84 1.83
C PRO A 183 -16.65 -8.00 2.72
N PRO A 184 -16.18 -8.55 3.86
CA PRO A 184 -15.17 -7.89 4.66
C PRO A 184 -13.91 -7.58 3.83
N LEU A 185 -13.32 -6.39 4.00
CA LEU A 185 -12.05 -6.04 3.36
C LEU A 185 -10.94 -7.05 3.71
N CYS A 186 -11.02 -7.66 4.89
CA CYS A 186 -10.11 -8.72 5.31
C CYS A 186 -10.08 -9.94 4.37
N ASN A 187 -11.12 -10.15 3.54
CA ASN A 187 -11.11 -11.20 2.51
C ASN A 187 -10.05 -10.93 1.45
N LEU A 188 -9.84 -9.65 1.07
CA LEU A 188 -8.75 -9.25 0.20
C LEU A 188 -7.39 -9.57 0.83
N TYR A 189 -7.23 -9.29 2.12
CA TYR A 189 -5.96 -9.57 2.83
C TYR A 189 -5.67 -11.07 2.92
N VAL A 190 -6.68 -11.94 3.07
CA VAL A 190 -6.48 -13.39 2.98
C VAL A 190 -5.98 -13.78 1.60
N SER A 191 -6.59 -13.25 0.52
CA SER A 191 -6.14 -13.50 -0.85
C SER A 191 -4.68 -13.03 -1.07
N MET A 192 -4.32 -11.86 -0.55
CA MET A 192 -2.96 -11.34 -0.63
C MET A 192 -1.95 -12.19 0.16
N LEU A 193 -2.30 -12.63 1.37
CA LEU A 193 -1.44 -13.50 2.20
C LEU A 193 -1.20 -14.85 1.53
N GLN A 194 -2.24 -15.46 0.96
CA GLN A 194 -2.10 -16.72 0.20
C GLN A 194 -1.24 -16.53 -1.05
N ARG A 195 -1.34 -15.39 -1.73
CA ARG A 195 -0.47 -15.06 -2.87
C ARG A 195 1.01 -14.89 -2.47
N LEU A 196 1.29 -14.49 -1.24
CA LEU A 196 2.64 -14.49 -0.65
C LEU A 196 3.12 -15.88 -0.18
N GLY A 197 2.33 -16.93 -0.39
CA GLY A 197 2.65 -18.29 0.05
C GLY A 197 2.40 -18.55 1.55
N ILE A 198 1.66 -17.68 2.22
CA ILE A 198 1.26 -17.87 3.62
C ILE A 198 -0.02 -18.70 3.65
N GLU A 199 0.06 -19.91 4.17
CA GLU A 199 -1.09 -20.80 4.33
C GLU A 199 -2.00 -20.30 5.45
N THR A 200 -3.04 -19.55 5.08
CA THR A 200 -4.05 -19.05 6.00
C THR A 200 -5.42 -18.98 5.32
N ASN A 201 -6.46 -19.31 6.06
CA ASN A 201 -7.84 -19.18 5.62
C ASN A 201 -8.58 -18.03 6.35
N LYS A 202 -7.88 -17.33 7.25
CA LYS A 202 -8.50 -16.31 8.07
C LYS A 202 -7.50 -15.19 8.40
N PHE A 203 -8.00 -13.95 8.33
CA PHE A 203 -7.32 -12.76 8.83
C PHE A 203 -8.38 -11.78 9.36
N GLY A 204 -8.26 -11.36 10.61
CA GLY A 204 -9.21 -10.43 11.23
C GLY A 204 -10.66 -10.92 11.13
N THR A 205 -11.53 -10.10 10.52
CA THR A 205 -12.96 -10.38 10.34
C THR A 205 -13.28 -11.09 9.03
N SER A 206 -12.29 -11.67 8.34
CA SER A 206 -12.53 -12.35 7.07
C SER A 206 -13.48 -13.53 7.20
N THR A 207 -14.21 -13.78 6.12
CA THR A 207 -15.11 -14.95 5.93
C THR A 207 -14.56 -15.93 4.88
N GLY A 208 -13.38 -15.65 4.35
CA GLY A 208 -12.69 -16.42 3.32
C GLY A 208 -11.81 -15.49 2.47
N THR A 209 -11.56 -15.86 1.22
CA THR A 209 -10.87 -15.03 0.22
C THR A 209 -11.82 -14.06 -0.48
N LEU A 210 -11.28 -13.09 -1.20
CA LEU A 210 -12.07 -12.22 -2.08
C LEU A 210 -12.19 -12.89 -3.46
N THR A 211 -13.41 -13.01 -3.96
CA THR A 211 -13.67 -13.60 -5.28
C THR A 211 -13.40 -12.61 -6.42
N GLY A 212 -13.07 -13.12 -7.60
CA GLY A 212 -12.88 -12.33 -8.82
C GLY A 212 -11.46 -11.77 -9.02
N LEU A 213 -10.51 -12.15 -8.17
CA LEU A 213 -9.10 -11.71 -8.27
C LEU A 213 -8.24 -12.68 -9.10
N ASP A 214 -8.65 -13.93 -9.26
CA ASP A 214 -7.89 -14.95 -9.97
C ASP A 214 -8.24 -14.95 -11.46
N HIS A 215 -7.26 -15.32 -12.30
CA HIS A 215 -7.53 -15.59 -13.70
C HIS A 215 -8.58 -16.70 -13.79
N ARG A 216 -9.61 -16.50 -14.60
CA ARG A 216 -10.52 -17.58 -14.94
C ARG A 216 -9.70 -18.65 -15.67
N ALA A 217 -9.71 -19.86 -15.12
CA ALA A 217 -9.09 -21.02 -15.75
C ALA A 217 -9.71 -21.29 -17.13
#